data_cf0048a22390bee1d1b8ddf811d9be03
#
_entry.id   cf0048a22390bee1d1b8ddf811d9be03
#
_cell.length_a   1.000
_cell.length_b   1.000
_cell.length_c   1.000
_cell.angle_alpha   90.00
_cell.angle_beta   90.00
_cell.angle_gamma   90.00
#
_symmetry.space_group_name_H-M   'P 1'
#
loop_
_entity.id
_entity.type
_entity.pdbx_description
1 polymer ?
#
loop_
_entity_poly.entity_id
_entity_poly.type
_entity_poly.pdbx_seq_one_letter_code
_entity_poly.pdbx_strand_id
1 'polypeptide(L)'
;MKYRNLRCLRLSFWAMLLCLFLAACGSESSETRKQLKTKADLKGAVIGVQLGTTSDGLATELEKKGDGTKVERYNKGADAIQALLQDKIDCMVTDEAPAKAFKRVNPSLNILPETFDASSFAICVAKDHAELKQSINNAIRILKANGVIDSIVNRHLERGIAVAYTPKTSDVKKVGPEALKHLGLKKSLRFATNATFEPFEYYQNGKIVGIDVDVANAIGDVMGVDVEILDMEFDAIITSVQAGKVEAGIAGITVTPEREKNIGFTDSYADVRQVIMVNSGDVKAAGNQPGMIDKFKSCFMDDNRYQYLLQGLGNTLIITLFAIILSVILGTVIAIVRARHERRGGWRIPNMLCQLYLTIMRGTPTMVQLLIIYYVVFASADVNKIFVAVIAFGLNSAAYIAEVIRSGIMSVDEGQMEAGRSLGLSYGKTMRLIILPQAFKNVLPAMGNELITLLKETSISGYIGLVDLTKGSDIIRSITYEAMMPLGVVACLYLILVLGLNAGVRKLEKRLRKSER
;
A
#
# COMPACT_ATOMS: atom_id res chain seq x y z
N MET A 1 -8.51 -21.80 40.65
CA MET A 1 -9.41 -21.94 39.48
C MET A 1 -9.10 -21.01 38.30
N LYS A 2 -8.54 -19.80 38.47
CA LYS A 2 -8.26 -18.83 37.37
C LYS A 2 -7.20 -19.27 36.33
N TYR A 3 -6.22 -20.09 36.67
CA TYR A 3 -5.16 -20.52 35.74
C TYR A 3 -5.55 -21.66 34.81
N ARG A 4 -6.57 -22.43 35.14
CA ARG A 4 -7.06 -23.56 34.29
C ARG A 4 -7.89 -23.06 33.13
N ASN A 5 -8.64 -21.97 33.29
CA ASN A 5 -9.43 -21.36 32.21
C ASN A 5 -8.59 -20.65 31.14
N LEU A 6 -7.42 -20.11 31.50
CA LEU A 6 -6.51 -19.48 30.54
C LEU A 6 -5.78 -20.50 29.63
N ARG A 7 -5.51 -21.70 30.17
CA ARG A 7 -4.95 -22.81 29.34
C ARG A 7 -5.99 -23.37 28.37
N CYS A 8 -7.24 -23.51 28.80
CA CYS A 8 -8.31 -23.93 27.91
C CYS A 8 -8.61 -22.90 26.80
N LEU A 9 -8.60 -21.59 27.13
CA LEU A 9 -8.78 -20.53 26.11
C LEU A 9 -7.63 -20.50 25.09
N ARG A 10 -6.41 -20.78 25.53
CA ARG A 10 -5.25 -20.87 24.63
C ARG A 10 -5.33 -22.09 23.73
N LEU A 11 -5.72 -23.24 24.27
CA LEU A 11 -5.90 -24.46 23.47
C LEU A 11 -7.08 -24.36 22.49
N SER A 12 -8.20 -23.75 22.88
CA SER A 12 -9.33 -23.53 21.97
C SER A 12 -9.01 -22.52 20.87
N PHE A 13 -8.19 -21.49 21.14
CA PHE A 13 -7.73 -20.53 20.13
C PHE A 13 -6.79 -21.19 19.12
N TRP A 14 -5.83 -22.02 19.57
CA TRP A 14 -4.95 -22.78 18.69
C TRP A 14 -5.71 -23.87 17.91
N ALA A 15 -6.70 -24.52 18.55
CA ALA A 15 -7.57 -25.47 17.89
C ALA A 15 -8.48 -24.80 16.84
N MET A 16 -8.99 -23.59 17.12
CA MET A 16 -9.79 -22.81 16.18
C MET A 16 -8.95 -22.31 14.99
N LEU A 17 -7.69 -21.87 15.24
CA LEU A 17 -6.74 -21.53 14.17
C LEU A 17 -6.37 -22.77 13.33
N LEU A 18 -6.15 -23.90 13.96
CA LEU A 18 -5.89 -25.18 13.28
C LEU A 18 -7.12 -25.65 12.49
N CYS A 19 -8.34 -25.50 13.03
CA CYS A 19 -9.59 -25.81 12.32
C CYS A 19 -9.84 -24.85 11.15
N LEU A 20 -9.52 -23.57 11.27
CA LEU A 20 -9.58 -22.62 10.14
C LEU A 20 -8.54 -22.97 9.07
N PHE A 21 -7.34 -23.40 9.45
CA PHE A 21 -6.33 -23.91 8.51
C PHE A 21 -6.77 -25.22 7.83
N LEU A 22 -7.39 -26.14 8.58
CA LEU A 22 -7.88 -27.41 8.04
C LEU A 22 -9.15 -27.23 7.20
N ALA A 23 -10.03 -26.28 7.55
CA ALA A 23 -11.21 -25.95 6.75
C ALA A 23 -10.84 -25.24 5.42
N ALA A 24 -9.74 -24.50 5.39
CA ALA A 24 -9.22 -23.90 4.16
C ALA A 24 -8.62 -24.95 3.19
N CYS A 25 -8.32 -26.16 3.68
CA CYS A 25 -7.82 -27.27 2.85
C CYS A 25 -8.94 -28.22 2.34
N GLY A 26 -10.20 -27.95 2.62
CA GLY A 26 -11.29 -28.94 2.44
C GLY A 26 -12.56 -28.44 1.77
N SER A 27 -12.54 -27.50 0.84
CA SER A 27 -13.69 -27.23 -0.03
C SER A 27 -13.29 -27.38 -1.50
N GLU A 28 -13.27 -28.59 -1.99
CA GLU A 28 -13.48 -28.88 -3.41
C GLU A 28 -14.92 -28.53 -3.75
N SER A 29 -15.18 -27.31 -4.18
CA SER A 29 -16.36 -27.02 -4.99
C SER A 29 -16.03 -27.46 -6.42
N SER A 30 -16.42 -28.65 -6.80
CA SER A 30 -16.40 -29.12 -8.18
C SER A 30 -17.49 -28.43 -9.00
N GLU A 31 -17.42 -27.12 -9.17
CA GLU A 31 -18.02 -26.51 -10.34
C GLU A 31 -17.11 -26.83 -11.52
N THR A 32 -17.69 -27.46 -12.56
CA THR A 32 -16.98 -27.89 -13.76
C THR A 32 -16.33 -26.65 -14.40
N ARG A 33 -15.03 -26.52 -14.23
CA ARG A 33 -14.23 -25.44 -14.75
C ARG A 33 -14.44 -25.31 -16.26
N LYS A 34 -14.68 -24.08 -16.74
CA LYS A 34 -14.80 -23.79 -18.16
C LYS A 34 -13.42 -23.87 -18.80
N GLN A 35 -13.18 -24.87 -19.67
CA GLN A 35 -11.95 -24.93 -20.47
C GLN A 35 -12.01 -23.88 -21.58
N LEU A 36 -11.23 -22.82 -21.45
CA LEU A 36 -11.11 -21.79 -22.45
C LEU A 36 -9.98 -22.15 -23.43
N LYS A 37 -10.26 -22.16 -24.72
CA LYS A 37 -9.29 -22.45 -25.79
C LYS A 37 -9.16 -21.29 -26.78
N THR A 38 -10.18 -20.46 -26.89
CA THR A 38 -10.28 -19.36 -27.84
C THR A 38 -10.84 -18.11 -27.16
N LYS A 39 -10.69 -16.95 -27.80
CA LYS A 39 -11.30 -15.70 -27.35
C LYS A 39 -12.83 -15.76 -27.32
N ALA A 40 -13.45 -16.59 -28.16
CA ALA A 40 -14.90 -16.78 -28.17
C ALA A 40 -15.41 -17.44 -26.88
N ASP A 41 -14.59 -18.23 -26.21
CA ASP A 41 -14.92 -18.92 -24.97
C ASP A 41 -15.01 -17.98 -23.76
N LEU A 42 -14.59 -16.72 -23.89
CA LEU A 42 -14.71 -15.70 -22.82
C LEU A 42 -16.17 -15.41 -22.47
N LYS A 43 -17.11 -15.70 -23.37
CA LYS A 43 -18.53 -15.55 -23.09
C LYS A 43 -18.95 -16.41 -21.91
N GLY A 44 -19.52 -15.77 -20.88
CA GLY A 44 -19.94 -16.43 -19.63
C GLY A 44 -18.79 -16.89 -18.73
N ALA A 45 -17.55 -16.43 -18.99
CA ALA A 45 -16.39 -16.71 -18.14
C ALA A 45 -16.22 -15.66 -17.03
N VAL A 46 -15.53 -16.07 -15.96
CA VAL A 46 -15.05 -15.15 -14.92
C VAL A 46 -13.64 -14.71 -15.29
N ILE A 47 -13.49 -13.42 -15.66
CA ILE A 47 -12.25 -12.84 -16.15
C ILE A 47 -11.58 -12.04 -15.03
N GLY A 48 -10.35 -12.39 -14.66
CA GLY A 48 -9.54 -11.61 -13.73
C GLY A 48 -8.73 -10.54 -14.46
N VAL A 49 -8.67 -9.36 -13.90
CA VAL A 49 -7.90 -8.22 -14.43
C VAL A 49 -7.28 -7.41 -13.31
N GLN A 50 -6.22 -6.66 -13.61
CA GLN A 50 -5.74 -5.63 -12.69
C GLN A 50 -6.59 -4.37 -12.86
N LEU A 51 -7.04 -3.82 -11.73
CA LEU A 51 -7.91 -2.63 -11.67
C LEU A 51 -7.28 -1.43 -12.39
N GLY A 52 -8.09 -0.75 -13.20
CA GLY A 52 -7.70 0.49 -13.86
C GLY A 52 -6.79 0.32 -15.08
N THR A 53 -6.44 -0.93 -15.46
CA THR A 53 -5.68 -1.22 -16.69
C THR A 53 -6.56 -1.24 -17.92
N THR A 54 -5.93 -1.28 -19.11
CA THR A 54 -6.66 -1.50 -20.38
C THR A 54 -7.33 -2.85 -20.44
N SER A 55 -6.75 -3.87 -19.80
CA SER A 55 -7.37 -5.19 -19.65
C SER A 55 -8.68 -5.13 -18.85
N ASP A 56 -8.76 -4.27 -17.81
CA ASP A 56 -10.01 -4.02 -17.08
C ASP A 56 -11.05 -3.34 -17.99
N GLY A 57 -10.64 -2.37 -18.80
CA GLY A 57 -11.52 -1.74 -19.78
C GLY A 57 -12.11 -2.74 -20.77
N LEU A 58 -11.25 -3.59 -21.38
CA LEU A 58 -11.67 -4.63 -22.30
C LEU A 58 -12.62 -5.65 -21.65
N ALA A 59 -12.27 -6.14 -20.46
CA ALA A 59 -13.11 -7.10 -19.75
C ALA A 59 -14.46 -6.48 -19.36
N THR A 60 -14.47 -5.20 -18.97
CA THR A 60 -15.70 -4.46 -18.67
C THR A 60 -16.61 -4.34 -19.88
N GLU A 61 -16.06 -4.14 -21.08
CA GLU A 61 -16.86 -4.13 -22.31
C GLU A 61 -17.45 -5.52 -22.62
N LEU A 62 -16.72 -6.59 -22.34
CA LEU A 62 -17.25 -7.94 -22.47
C LEU A 62 -18.37 -8.20 -21.46
N GLU A 63 -18.20 -7.79 -20.21
CA GLU A 63 -19.22 -7.92 -19.15
C GLU A 63 -20.52 -7.18 -19.52
N LYS A 64 -20.41 -5.97 -20.08
CA LYS A 64 -21.58 -5.18 -20.53
C LYS A 64 -22.42 -5.83 -21.63
N LYS A 65 -21.90 -6.83 -22.36
CA LYS A 65 -22.67 -7.56 -23.38
C LYS A 65 -23.78 -8.42 -22.77
N GLY A 66 -23.76 -8.65 -21.45
CA GLY A 66 -24.85 -9.33 -20.74
C GLY A 66 -24.98 -10.81 -21.05
N ASP A 67 -23.91 -11.45 -21.51
CA ASP A 67 -23.88 -12.87 -21.90
C ASP A 67 -23.42 -13.82 -20.77
N GLY A 68 -23.42 -13.33 -19.51
CA GLY A 68 -23.02 -14.06 -18.32
C GLY A 68 -21.54 -13.91 -17.95
N THR A 69 -20.76 -13.16 -18.72
CA THR A 69 -19.36 -12.83 -18.42
C THR A 69 -19.29 -11.96 -17.15
N LYS A 70 -18.36 -12.29 -16.25
CA LYS A 70 -18.11 -11.55 -15.00
C LYS A 70 -16.67 -11.08 -14.95
N VAL A 71 -16.42 -9.92 -14.35
CA VAL A 71 -15.06 -9.37 -14.19
C VAL A 71 -14.71 -9.25 -12.72
N GLU A 72 -13.65 -9.94 -12.33
CA GLU A 72 -13.03 -9.86 -11.01
C GLU A 72 -11.79 -8.95 -11.07
N ARG A 73 -11.82 -7.87 -10.29
CA ARG A 73 -10.80 -6.83 -10.30
C ARG A 73 -9.86 -6.96 -9.12
N TYR A 74 -8.56 -7.02 -9.41
CA TYR A 74 -7.50 -7.16 -8.43
C TYR A 74 -6.61 -5.92 -8.45
N ASN A 75 -6.10 -5.51 -7.30
CA ASN A 75 -5.17 -4.37 -7.24
C ASN A 75 -3.83 -4.67 -7.90
N LYS A 76 -3.44 -5.95 -7.95
CA LYS A 76 -2.17 -6.41 -8.52
C LYS A 76 -2.38 -7.60 -9.45
N GLY A 77 -1.59 -7.67 -10.52
CA GLY A 77 -1.60 -8.82 -11.42
C GLY A 77 -1.25 -10.14 -10.71
N ALA A 78 -0.35 -10.11 -9.74
CA ALA A 78 0.00 -11.28 -8.93
C ALA A 78 -1.19 -11.86 -8.14
N ASP A 79 -2.12 -11.02 -7.66
CA ASP A 79 -3.32 -11.49 -6.97
C ASP A 79 -4.31 -12.16 -7.95
N ALA A 80 -4.44 -11.62 -9.16
CA ALA A 80 -5.23 -12.24 -10.23
C ALA A 80 -4.66 -13.61 -10.63
N ILE A 81 -3.32 -13.73 -10.74
CA ILE A 81 -2.65 -15.01 -10.99
C ILE A 81 -2.92 -16.02 -9.87
N GLN A 82 -2.88 -15.60 -8.60
CA GLN A 82 -3.22 -16.49 -7.49
C GLN A 82 -4.67 -16.95 -7.54
N ALA A 83 -5.60 -16.07 -7.91
CA ALA A 83 -6.99 -16.44 -8.12
C ALA A 83 -7.17 -17.44 -9.27
N LEU A 84 -6.41 -17.27 -10.36
CA LEU A 84 -6.41 -18.19 -11.51
C LEU A 84 -5.84 -19.57 -11.12
N LEU A 85 -4.75 -19.62 -10.35
CA LEU A 85 -4.15 -20.85 -9.84
C LEU A 85 -5.04 -21.58 -8.83
N GLN A 86 -5.91 -20.84 -8.13
CA GLN A 86 -6.89 -21.36 -7.18
C GLN A 86 -8.26 -21.63 -7.81
N ASP A 87 -8.37 -21.57 -9.14
CA ASP A 87 -9.60 -21.77 -9.90
C ASP A 87 -10.79 -20.88 -9.49
N LYS A 88 -10.50 -19.69 -8.93
CA LYS A 88 -11.50 -18.67 -8.57
C LYS A 88 -11.95 -17.83 -9.76
N ILE A 89 -11.14 -17.79 -10.80
CA ILE A 89 -11.39 -17.15 -12.10
C ILE A 89 -11.05 -18.14 -13.21
N ASP A 90 -11.72 -18.04 -14.34
CA ASP A 90 -11.49 -18.93 -15.49
C ASP A 90 -10.27 -18.53 -16.31
N CYS A 91 -9.99 -17.22 -16.39
CA CYS A 91 -8.84 -16.67 -17.11
C CYS A 91 -8.43 -15.32 -16.56
N MET A 92 -7.23 -14.89 -16.92
CA MET A 92 -6.74 -13.52 -16.71
C MET A 92 -6.43 -12.86 -18.06
N VAL A 93 -6.82 -11.60 -18.24
CA VAL A 93 -6.37 -10.77 -19.36
C VAL A 93 -5.29 -9.84 -18.88
N THR A 94 -4.14 -9.85 -19.57
CA THR A 94 -2.96 -9.03 -19.23
C THR A 94 -2.07 -8.85 -20.46
N ASP A 95 -1.03 -8.04 -20.36
CA ASP A 95 -0.08 -7.85 -21.45
C ASP A 95 0.84 -9.08 -21.62
N GLU A 96 1.30 -9.30 -22.87
CA GLU A 96 2.03 -10.52 -23.27
C GLU A 96 3.34 -10.73 -22.49
N ALA A 97 4.11 -9.66 -22.24
CA ALA A 97 5.40 -9.78 -21.57
C ALA A 97 5.24 -10.18 -20.07
N PRO A 98 4.38 -9.54 -19.26
CA PRO A 98 4.03 -10.02 -17.94
C PRO A 98 3.43 -11.43 -17.93
N ALA A 99 2.57 -11.77 -18.91
CA ALA A 99 2.03 -13.11 -19.03
C ALA A 99 3.14 -14.17 -19.17
N LYS A 100 4.17 -13.89 -19.97
CA LYS A 100 5.35 -14.77 -20.10
C LYS A 100 6.15 -14.87 -18.79
N ALA A 101 6.28 -13.78 -18.04
CA ALA A 101 6.93 -13.79 -16.73
C ALA A 101 6.15 -14.66 -15.73
N PHE A 102 4.83 -14.51 -15.66
CA PHE A 102 3.96 -15.35 -14.83
C PHE A 102 4.05 -16.83 -15.20
N LYS A 103 4.03 -17.16 -16.49
CA LYS A 103 4.14 -18.55 -16.99
C LYS A 103 5.49 -19.16 -16.63
N ARG A 104 6.58 -18.39 -16.65
CA ARG A 104 7.93 -18.88 -16.33
C ARG A 104 7.99 -19.41 -14.88
N VAL A 105 7.33 -18.73 -13.95
CA VAL A 105 7.32 -19.13 -12.52
C VAL A 105 6.22 -20.15 -12.22
N ASN A 106 5.13 -20.13 -13.00
CA ASN A 106 3.99 -21.03 -12.83
C ASN A 106 3.76 -21.86 -14.11
N PRO A 107 4.42 -23.00 -14.27
CA PRO A 107 4.35 -23.81 -15.50
C PRO A 107 2.95 -24.36 -15.86
N SER A 108 2.02 -24.41 -14.90
CA SER A 108 0.62 -24.78 -15.13
C SER A 108 -0.18 -23.72 -15.90
N LEU A 109 0.32 -22.49 -15.95
CA LEU A 109 -0.29 -21.41 -16.69
C LEU A 109 0.01 -21.55 -18.18
N ASN A 110 -0.97 -21.25 -19.01
CA ASN A 110 -0.82 -21.18 -20.46
C ASN A 110 -1.37 -19.87 -21.01
N ILE A 111 -0.80 -19.44 -22.14
CA ILE A 111 -1.21 -18.25 -22.87
C ILE A 111 -1.94 -18.74 -24.12
N LEU A 112 -3.17 -18.29 -24.33
CA LEU A 112 -3.91 -18.62 -25.55
C LEU A 112 -3.27 -17.97 -26.79
N PRO A 113 -3.34 -18.61 -27.96
CA PRO A 113 -2.71 -18.10 -29.18
C PRO A 113 -3.36 -16.81 -29.70
N GLU A 114 -4.63 -16.59 -29.35
CA GLU A 114 -5.36 -15.40 -29.78
C GLU A 114 -5.03 -14.20 -28.88
N THR A 115 -4.76 -13.06 -29.51
CA THR A 115 -4.43 -11.81 -28.85
C THR A 115 -5.52 -10.76 -29.06
N PHE A 116 -5.52 -9.73 -28.24
CA PHE A 116 -6.27 -8.51 -28.51
C PHE A 116 -5.44 -7.57 -29.40
N ASP A 117 -6.07 -6.47 -29.84
CA ASP A 117 -5.41 -5.49 -30.69
C ASP A 117 -4.14 -4.93 -30.04
N ALA A 118 -3.16 -4.58 -30.87
CA ALA A 118 -1.93 -3.98 -30.39
C ALA A 118 -2.21 -2.61 -29.77
N SER A 119 -1.51 -2.31 -28.71
CA SER A 119 -1.53 -1.01 -28.03
C SER A 119 -0.10 -0.56 -27.75
N SER A 120 0.07 0.70 -27.32
CA SER A 120 1.41 1.25 -27.09
C SER A 120 1.48 1.87 -25.71
N PHE A 121 2.61 1.67 -25.03
CA PHE A 121 2.93 2.32 -23.77
C PHE A 121 3.56 3.68 -24.00
N ALA A 122 3.12 4.66 -23.23
CA ALA A 122 3.67 6.01 -23.24
C ALA A 122 3.78 6.57 -21.80
N ILE A 123 4.57 7.61 -21.67
CA ILE A 123 4.76 8.32 -20.40
C ILE A 123 3.64 9.34 -20.25
N CYS A 124 2.98 9.37 -19.10
CA CYS A 124 1.98 10.39 -18.80
C CYS A 124 2.61 11.60 -18.11
N VAL A 125 2.16 12.80 -18.48
CA VAL A 125 2.62 14.10 -17.97
C VAL A 125 1.40 15.00 -17.78
N ALA A 126 1.41 15.90 -16.80
CA ALA A 126 0.33 16.85 -16.63
C ALA A 126 0.13 17.74 -17.87
N LYS A 127 -1.12 18.06 -18.21
CA LYS A 127 -1.46 18.78 -19.46
C LYS A 127 -0.89 20.18 -19.53
N ASP A 128 -0.71 20.82 -18.39
CA ASP A 128 -0.10 22.16 -18.23
C ASP A 128 1.43 22.15 -18.32
N HIS A 129 2.08 20.98 -18.29
CA HIS A 129 3.52 20.80 -18.41
C HIS A 129 3.94 20.48 -19.86
N ALA A 130 3.50 21.30 -20.82
CA ALA A 130 3.75 21.06 -22.26
C ALA A 130 5.26 21.03 -22.61
N GLU A 131 6.07 21.87 -21.97
CA GLU A 131 7.53 21.93 -22.19
C GLU A 131 8.24 20.67 -21.70
N LEU A 132 7.86 20.15 -20.55
CA LEU A 132 8.38 18.89 -20.04
C LEU A 132 8.01 17.73 -20.97
N LYS A 133 6.76 17.66 -21.41
CA LYS A 133 6.30 16.68 -22.40
C LYS A 133 7.13 16.73 -23.68
N GLN A 134 7.38 17.94 -24.21
CA GLN A 134 8.17 18.10 -25.42
C GLN A 134 9.62 17.67 -25.23
N SER A 135 10.20 17.97 -24.07
CA SER A 135 11.57 17.57 -23.73
C SER A 135 11.72 16.05 -23.61
N ILE A 136 10.75 15.40 -22.96
CA ILE A 136 10.70 13.93 -22.88
C ILE A 136 10.50 13.32 -24.28
N ASN A 137 9.63 13.87 -25.12
CA ASN A 137 9.45 13.41 -26.51
C ASN A 137 10.73 13.52 -27.32
N ASN A 138 11.46 14.62 -27.21
CA ASN A 138 12.74 14.77 -27.88
C ASN A 138 13.74 13.72 -27.42
N ALA A 139 13.81 13.44 -26.11
CA ALA A 139 14.65 12.38 -25.58
C ALA A 139 14.24 10.99 -26.13
N ILE A 140 12.95 10.67 -26.14
CA ILE A 140 12.44 9.40 -26.69
C ILE A 140 12.83 9.25 -28.18
N ARG A 141 12.70 10.31 -28.98
CA ARG A 141 13.06 10.28 -30.41
C ARG A 141 14.56 10.05 -30.61
N ILE A 142 15.41 10.70 -29.84
CA ILE A 142 16.87 10.50 -29.86
C ILE A 142 17.19 9.05 -29.49
N LEU A 143 16.62 8.53 -28.41
CA LEU A 143 16.86 7.18 -27.92
C LEU A 143 16.35 6.10 -28.89
N LYS A 144 15.21 6.33 -29.56
CA LYS A 144 14.71 5.46 -30.64
C LYS A 144 15.63 5.49 -31.84
N ALA A 145 16.00 6.67 -32.32
CA ALA A 145 16.87 6.82 -33.48
C ALA A 145 18.25 6.15 -33.28
N ASN A 146 18.75 6.14 -32.04
CA ASN A 146 20.01 5.49 -31.70
C ASN A 146 19.86 4.01 -31.31
N GLY A 147 18.65 3.43 -31.37
CA GLY A 147 18.38 2.04 -31.04
C GLY A 147 18.51 1.71 -29.54
N VAL A 148 18.59 2.71 -28.66
CA VAL A 148 18.77 2.51 -27.22
C VAL A 148 17.51 1.91 -26.60
N ILE A 149 16.31 2.41 -26.95
CA ILE A 149 15.05 1.88 -26.44
C ILE A 149 14.88 0.42 -26.89
N ASP A 150 15.11 0.11 -28.15
CA ASP A 150 15.03 -1.27 -28.66
C ASP A 150 16.03 -2.19 -27.94
N SER A 151 17.24 -1.69 -27.67
CA SER A 151 18.26 -2.43 -26.92
C SER A 151 17.82 -2.69 -25.47
N ILE A 152 17.18 -1.74 -24.81
CA ILE A 152 16.63 -1.90 -23.45
C ILE A 152 15.52 -2.96 -23.47
N VAL A 153 14.53 -2.79 -24.34
CA VAL A 153 13.38 -3.70 -24.45
C VAL A 153 13.84 -5.13 -24.75
N ASN A 154 14.66 -5.33 -25.78
CA ASN A 154 15.13 -6.66 -26.17
C ASN A 154 15.96 -7.35 -25.06
N ARG A 155 16.77 -6.59 -24.35
CA ARG A 155 17.61 -7.09 -23.27
C ARG A 155 16.78 -7.68 -22.11
N HIS A 156 15.71 -7.00 -21.74
CA HIS A 156 14.79 -7.46 -20.69
C HIS A 156 13.88 -8.61 -21.18
N LEU A 157 13.42 -8.57 -22.40
CA LEU A 157 12.53 -9.61 -22.95
C LEU A 157 13.28 -10.92 -23.27
N GLU A 158 14.49 -10.85 -23.84
CA GLU A 158 15.23 -12.03 -24.29
C GLU A 158 15.92 -12.77 -23.13
N ARG A 159 16.43 -12.06 -22.11
CA ARG A 159 17.28 -12.65 -21.05
C ARG A 159 16.56 -12.88 -19.72
N GLY A 160 15.45 -12.22 -19.47
CA GLY A 160 14.77 -12.28 -18.16
C GLY A 160 15.67 -11.86 -16.99
N ILE A 161 16.78 -11.17 -17.27
CA ILE A 161 17.76 -10.68 -16.30
C ILE A 161 17.72 -9.16 -16.40
N ALA A 162 17.47 -8.50 -15.29
CA ALA A 162 17.60 -7.06 -15.21
C ALA A 162 19.07 -6.66 -15.33
N VAL A 163 19.45 -6.19 -16.51
CA VAL A 163 20.74 -5.55 -16.70
C VAL A 163 20.48 -4.05 -16.69
N ALA A 164 20.86 -3.39 -15.63
CA ALA A 164 20.70 -1.95 -15.49
C ALA A 164 21.26 -1.22 -16.72
N TYR A 165 20.51 -0.22 -17.18
CA TYR A 165 20.97 0.68 -18.23
C TYR A 165 22.29 1.32 -17.76
N THR A 166 23.33 1.18 -18.58
CA THR A 166 24.59 1.88 -18.37
C THR A 166 24.67 3.02 -19.39
N PRO A 167 24.66 4.29 -18.94
CA PRO A 167 24.75 5.43 -19.83
C PRO A 167 25.98 5.30 -20.73
N LYS A 168 25.80 5.44 -22.04
CA LYS A 168 26.93 5.46 -23.00
C LYS A 168 27.68 6.78 -23.00
N THR A 169 27.11 7.81 -22.38
CA THR A 169 27.62 9.18 -22.40
C THR A 169 27.95 9.66 -20.99
N SER A 170 29.20 9.44 -20.56
CA SER A 170 29.78 10.12 -19.40
C SER A 170 29.83 11.65 -19.51
N ASP A 171 29.41 12.20 -20.65
CA ASP A 171 29.61 13.60 -21.04
C ASP A 171 28.31 14.44 -21.12
N VAL A 172 27.17 13.92 -20.69
CA VAL A 172 25.94 14.72 -20.62
C VAL A 172 26.08 15.74 -19.51
N LYS A 173 26.29 16.99 -19.89
CA LYS A 173 26.36 18.11 -18.95
C LYS A 173 25.03 18.28 -18.25
N LYS A 174 25.00 18.10 -16.93
CA LYS A 174 23.79 18.34 -16.13
C LYS A 174 23.25 19.73 -16.37
N VAL A 175 21.94 19.85 -16.54
CA VAL A 175 21.28 21.14 -16.73
C VAL A 175 21.35 21.95 -15.43
N GLY A 176 21.55 23.25 -15.57
CA GLY A 176 21.61 24.16 -14.43
C GLY A 176 20.24 24.40 -13.78
N PRO A 177 20.20 25.02 -12.58
CA PRO A 177 18.97 25.27 -11.84
C PRO A 177 17.89 26.06 -12.61
N GLU A 178 18.29 26.98 -13.50
CA GLU A 178 17.36 27.75 -14.33
C GLU A 178 16.65 26.87 -15.36
N ALA A 179 17.38 25.96 -16.00
CA ALA A 179 16.78 25.02 -16.96
C ALA A 179 15.86 24.01 -16.26
N LEU A 180 16.20 23.55 -15.05
CA LEU A 180 15.29 22.74 -14.23
C LEU A 180 14.00 23.50 -13.93
N LYS A 181 14.09 24.75 -13.51
CA LYS A 181 12.92 25.58 -13.22
C LYS A 181 12.05 25.80 -14.47
N HIS A 182 12.66 26.00 -15.63
CA HIS A 182 11.96 26.13 -16.91
C HIS A 182 11.16 24.86 -17.27
N LEU A 183 11.70 23.69 -16.94
CA LEU A 183 11.02 22.40 -17.11
C LEU A 183 10.00 22.10 -15.98
N GLY A 184 9.81 23.00 -15.02
CA GLY A 184 8.95 22.76 -13.86
C GLY A 184 9.53 21.78 -12.83
N LEU A 185 10.84 21.48 -12.92
CA LEU A 185 11.52 20.54 -12.03
C LEU A 185 12.12 21.25 -10.83
N LYS A 186 11.96 20.69 -9.65
CA LYS A 186 12.57 21.21 -8.41
C LYS A 186 14.04 20.80 -8.29
N LYS A 187 14.35 19.52 -8.50
CA LYS A 187 15.68 18.94 -8.33
C LYS A 187 15.94 17.79 -9.30
N SER A 188 15.00 16.89 -9.42
CA SER A 188 15.05 15.67 -10.24
C SER A 188 13.76 15.53 -11.01
N LEU A 189 13.76 14.73 -12.07
CA LEU A 189 12.57 14.28 -12.78
C LEU A 189 12.04 13.02 -12.07
N ARG A 190 10.92 13.17 -11.36
CA ARG A 190 10.31 12.08 -10.58
C ARG A 190 9.27 11.37 -11.43
N PHE A 191 9.43 10.06 -11.55
CA PHE A 191 8.48 9.19 -12.23
C PHE A 191 7.71 8.34 -11.21
N ALA A 192 6.38 8.37 -11.30
CA ALA A 192 5.55 7.37 -10.63
C ALA A 192 5.55 6.07 -11.43
N THR A 193 5.64 4.94 -10.75
CA THR A 193 5.58 3.60 -11.33
C THR A 193 4.80 2.64 -10.41
N ASN A 194 4.44 1.44 -10.90
CA ASN A 194 3.86 0.37 -10.10
C ASN A 194 4.75 -0.87 -10.16
N ALA A 195 5.71 -0.96 -9.23
CA ALA A 195 6.79 -1.94 -9.28
C ALA A 195 6.36 -3.40 -9.00
N THR A 196 5.32 -3.86 -9.72
CA THR A 196 4.76 -5.21 -9.65
C THR A 196 4.54 -5.84 -11.03
N PHE A 197 5.11 -5.25 -12.09
CA PHE A 197 4.81 -5.56 -13.49
C PHE A 197 6.06 -5.97 -14.28
N GLU A 198 6.66 -7.12 -13.93
CA GLU A 198 7.83 -7.67 -14.63
C GLU A 198 7.48 -7.99 -16.10
N PRO A 199 8.30 -7.63 -17.08
CA PRO A 199 9.67 -7.09 -17.00
C PRO A 199 9.76 -5.55 -17.07
N PHE A 200 8.64 -4.82 -17.01
CA PHE A 200 8.63 -3.37 -17.18
C PHE A 200 9.11 -2.64 -15.92
N GLU A 201 8.51 -2.92 -14.77
CA GLU A 201 8.91 -2.36 -13.49
C GLU A 201 8.64 -3.34 -12.33
N TYR A 202 9.67 -3.70 -11.61
CA TYR A 202 9.59 -4.66 -10.51
C TYR A 202 10.75 -4.49 -9.53
N TYR A 203 10.59 -5.08 -8.34
CA TYR A 203 11.65 -5.05 -7.33
C TYR A 203 12.65 -6.17 -7.55
N GLN A 204 13.95 -5.81 -7.57
CA GLN A 204 15.07 -6.77 -7.54
C GLN A 204 16.17 -6.22 -6.64
N ASN A 205 16.67 -7.02 -5.70
CA ASN A 205 17.75 -6.66 -4.76
C ASN A 205 17.53 -5.30 -4.05
N GLY A 206 16.29 -5.01 -3.64
CA GLY A 206 15.93 -3.76 -2.93
C GLY A 206 15.77 -2.54 -3.82
N LYS A 207 15.91 -2.68 -5.13
CA LYS A 207 15.77 -1.59 -6.11
C LYS A 207 14.63 -1.88 -7.07
N ILE A 208 14.03 -0.83 -7.60
CA ILE A 208 13.09 -0.93 -8.70
C ILE A 208 13.92 -0.98 -9.99
N VAL A 209 13.65 -1.97 -10.82
CA VAL A 209 14.35 -2.24 -12.09
C VAL A 209 13.35 -2.61 -13.17
N GLY A 210 13.78 -2.65 -14.42
CA GLY A 210 12.96 -3.06 -15.55
C GLY A 210 13.06 -2.10 -16.74
N ILE A 211 12.29 -2.40 -17.78
CA ILE A 211 12.29 -1.62 -19.03
C ILE A 211 11.96 -0.16 -18.74
N ASP A 212 10.92 0.11 -17.99
CA ASP A 212 10.42 1.45 -17.69
C ASP A 212 11.43 2.27 -16.91
N VAL A 213 12.10 1.61 -15.95
CA VAL A 213 13.16 2.24 -15.14
C VAL A 213 14.37 2.59 -15.98
N ASP A 214 14.79 1.68 -16.88
CA ASP A 214 15.94 1.92 -17.76
C ASP A 214 15.61 3.00 -18.80
N VAL A 215 14.39 3.02 -19.34
CA VAL A 215 13.91 4.08 -20.25
C VAL A 215 13.86 5.44 -19.55
N ALA A 216 13.33 5.50 -18.32
CA ALA A 216 13.29 6.73 -17.54
C ALA A 216 14.69 7.28 -17.25
N ASN A 217 15.63 6.41 -16.87
CA ASN A 217 17.03 6.79 -16.65
C ASN A 217 17.70 7.27 -17.95
N ALA A 218 17.46 6.58 -19.08
CA ALA A 218 17.99 7.00 -20.38
C ALA A 218 17.45 8.37 -20.81
N ILE A 219 16.16 8.65 -20.54
CA ILE A 219 15.56 9.97 -20.78
C ILE A 219 16.24 11.03 -19.90
N GLY A 220 16.45 10.74 -18.62
CA GLY A 220 17.16 11.62 -17.70
C GLY A 220 18.57 11.95 -18.19
N ASP A 221 19.30 10.94 -18.68
CA ASP A 221 20.64 11.13 -19.25
C ASP A 221 20.62 12.05 -20.48
N VAL A 222 19.70 11.86 -21.41
CA VAL A 222 19.56 12.73 -22.59
C VAL A 222 19.18 14.16 -22.20
N MET A 223 18.31 14.32 -21.20
CA MET A 223 17.88 15.61 -20.70
C MET A 223 18.89 16.27 -19.75
N GLY A 224 19.89 15.53 -19.28
CA GLY A 224 20.87 16.01 -18.28
C GLY A 224 20.26 16.25 -16.88
N VAL A 225 19.22 15.48 -16.50
CA VAL A 225 18.53 15.59 -15.22
C VAL A 225 18.65 14.29 -14.41
N ASP A 226 18.71 14.42 -13.09
CA ASP A 226 18.63 13.24 -12.22
C ASP A 226 17.20 12.67 -12.23
N VAL A 227 17.09 11.34 -12.21
CA VAL A 227 15.80 10.62 -12.21
C VAL A 227 15.55 10.00 -10.83
N GLU A 228 14.31 10.07 -10.38
CA GLU A 228 13.83 9.39 -9.18
C GLU A 228 12.58 8.57 -9.52
N ILE A 229 12.59 7.28 -9.19
CA ILE A 229 11.47 6.36 -9.43
C ILE A 229 10.71 6.14 -8.11
N LEU A 230 9.41 6.40 -8.14
CA LEU A 230 8.55 6.32 -6.97
C LEU A 230 7.47 5.25 -7.17
N ASP A 231 7.51 4.19 -6.36
CA ASP A 231 6.48 3.14 -6.37
C ASP A 231 5.18 3.63 -5.74
N MET A 232 4.06 3.28 -6.40
CA MET A 232 2.70 3.49 -5.90
C MET A 232 1.73 2.52 -6.57
N GLU A 233 0.46 2.51 -6.14
CA GLU A 233 -0.55 1.69 -6.80
C GLU A 233 -0.85 2.26 -8.20
N PHE A 234 -1.14 1.37 -9.17
CA PHE A 234 -1.27 1.74 -10.60
C PHE A 234 -2.36 2.80 -10.84
N ASP A 235 -3.51 2.65 -10.20
CA ASP A 235 -4.65 3.58 -10.29
C ASP A 235 -4.35 4.98 -9.71
N ALA A 236 -3.35 5.08 -8.84
CA ALA A 236 -2.92 6.33 -8.23
C ALA A 236 -1.93 7.14 -9.09
N ILE A 237 -1.33 6.55 -10.14
CA ILE A 237 -0.26 7.20 -10.92
C ILE A 237 -0.74 8.47 -11.59
N ILE A 238 -1.81 8.38 -12.39
CA ILE A 238 -2.36 9.54 -13.14
C ILE A 238 -2.77 10.65 -12.17
N THR A 239 -3.43 10.29 -11.06
CA THR A 239 -3.85 11.24 -10.04
C THR A 239 -2.66 11.93 -9.36
N SER A 240 -1.56 11.18 -9.15
CA SER A 240 -0.33 11.74 -8.56
C SER A 240 0.36 12.74 -9.48
N VAL A 241 0.36 12.48 -10.79
CA VAL A 241 0.88 13.41 -11.80
C VAL A 241 0.01 14.67 -11.87
N GLN A 242 -1.31 14.52 -11.89
CA GLN A 242 -2.25 15.65 -11.89
C GLN A 242 -2.12 16.52 -10.63
N ALA A 243 -1.89 15.90 -9.48
CA ALA A 243 -1.69 16.59 -8.21
C ALA A 243 -0.29 17.22 -8.05
N GLY A 244 0.62 17.08 -9.03
CA GLY A 244 2.00 17.59 -8.97
C GLY A 244 2.87 16.88 -7.91
N LYS A 245 2.50 15.67 -7.49
CA LYS A 245 3.31 14.84 -6.59
C LYS A 245 4.56 14.32 -7.27
N VAL A 246 4.43 14.03 -8.56
CA VAL A 246 5.47 13.60 -9.47
C VAL A 246 5.29 14.34 -10.78
N GLU A 247 6.34 14.48 -11.56
CA GLU A 247 6.31 15.20 -12.82
C GLU A 247 5.79 14.33 -13.97
N ALA A 248 6.00 13.01 -13.88
CA ALA A 248 5.60 12.07 -14.92
C ALA A 248 5.22 10.71 -14.31
N GLY A 249 4.52 9.88 -15.11
CA GLY A 249 4.23 8.48 -14.79
C GLY A 249 4.71 7.56 -15.91
N ILE A 250 5.43 6.50 -15.53
CA ILE A 250 5.89 5.43 -16.41
C ILE A 250 5.65 4.08 -15.73
N ALA A 251 4.71 3.30 -16.24
CA ALA A 251 4.24 2.06 -15.62
C ALA A 251 3.47 1.19 -16.62
N GLY A 252 4.03 0.95 -17.80
CA GLY A 252 3.29 0.25 -18.85
C GLY A 252 1.94 0.92 -19.16
N ILE A 253 1.88 2.24 -19.19
CA ILE A 253 0.61 2.96 -19.32
C ILE A 253 0.21 3.06 -20.79
N THR A 254 -0.88 2.37 -21.16
CA THR A 254 -1.46 2.47 -22.50
C THR A 254 -2.15 3.82 -22.71
N VAL A 255 -1.95 4.41 -23.87
CA VAL A 255 -2.70 5.61 -24.31
C VAL A 255 -4.12 5.20 -24.66
N THR A 256 -5.10 5.83 -24.01
CA THR A 256 -6.53 5.67 -24.32
C THR A 256 -7.23 7.01 -24.40
N PRO A 257 -8.31 7.15 -25.22
CA PRO A 257 -9.06 8.40 -25.33
C PRO A 257 -9.62 8.90 -24.00
N GLU A 258 -9.96 7.99 -23.08
CA GLU A 258 -10.46 8.31 -21.74
C GLU A 258 -9.36 8.95 -20.88
N ARG A 259 -8.16 8.39 -20.93
CA ARG A 259 -7.01 8.91 -20.20
C ARG A 259 -6.52 10.23 -20.77
N GLU A 260 -6.52 10.38 -22.10
CA GLU A 260 -6.12 11.62 -22.78
C GLU A 260 -7.02 12.83 -22.42
N LYS A 261 -8.28 12.58 -22.02
CA LYS A 261 -9.14 13.66 -21.51
C LYS A 261 -8.59 14.28 -20.23
N ASN A 262 -7.82 13.52 -19.45
CA ASN A 262 -7.40 13.90 -18.11
C ASN A 262 -5.90 14.18 -17.98
N ILE A 263 -5.06 13.55 -18.81
CA ILE A 263 -3.59 13.63 -18.74
C ILE A 263 -2.99 13.75 -20.14
N GLY A 264 -1.79 14.32 -20.25
CA GLY A 264 -1.02 14.33 -21.49
C GLY A 264 -0.16 13.08 -21.61
N PHE A 265 0.01 12.57 -22.85
CA PHE A 265 0.91 11.45 -23.14
C PHE A 265 2.04 11.89 -24.05
N THR A 266 3.20 11.29 -23.86
CA THR A 266 4.36 11.40 -24.76
C THR A 266 4.18 10.53 -26.01
N ASP A 267 5.17 10.56 -26.91
CA ASP A 267 5.34 9.53 -27.92
C ASP A 267 5.50 8.17 -27.21
N SER A 268 5.02 7.08 -27.84
CA SER A 268 5.14 5.74 -27.27
C SER A 268 6.61 5.31 -27.19
N TYR A 269 6.95 4.46 -26.21
CA TYR A 269 8.28 3.86 -26.08
C TYR A 269 8.29 2.35 -26.30
N ALA A 270 7.14 1.67 -26.16
CA ALA A 270 7.01 0.23 -26.38
C ALA A 270 5.64 -0.10 -26.98
N ASP A 271 5.60 -1.08 -27.88
CA ASP A 271 4.37 -1.65 -28.40
C ASP A 271 4.07 -2.96 -27.68
N VAL A 272 2.81 -3.19 -27.35
CA VAL A 272 2.35 -4.30 -26.53
C VAL A 272 1.07 -4.92 -27.10
N ARG A 273 0.80 -6.17 -26.71
CA ARG A 273 -0.45 -6.88 -27.00
C ARG A 273 -0.99 -7.49 -25.73
N GLN A 274 -2.29 -7.50 -25.61
CA GLN A 274 -2.94 -8.19 -24.51
C GLN A 274 -3.29 -9.61 -24.90
N VAL A 275 -3.12 -10.52 -23.94
CA VAL A 275 -3.29 -11.96 -24.09
C VAL A 275 -4.22 -12.51 -23.00
N ILE A 276 -4.73 -13.71 -23.24
CA ILE A 276 -5.56 -14.45 -22.31
C ILE A 276 -4.71 -15.53 -21.67
N MET A 277 -4.58 -15.51 -20.36
CA MET A 277 -3.94 -16.55 -19.58
C MET A 277 -4.99 -17.48 -18.97
N VAL A 278 -4.72 -18.77 -19.03
CA VAL A 278 -5.54 -19.84 -18.45
C VAL A 278 -4.66 -20.76 -17.61
N ASN A 279 -5.27 -21.40 -16.60
CA ASN A 279 -4.61 -22.48 -15.88
C ASN A 279 -4.97 -23.81 -16.59
N SER A 280 -4.04 -24.44 -17.29
CA SER A 280 -4.31 -25.66 -18.08
C SER A 280 -4.55 -26.91 -17.23
N GLY A 281 -4.21 -26.87 -15.94
CA GLY A 281 -4.40 -28.02 -15.04
C GLY A 281 -3.57 -29.26 -15.37
N ASP A 282 -2.97 -29.32 -16.56
CA ASP A 282 -2.37 -30.53 -17.14
C ASP A 282 -0.95 -30.82 -16.68
N VAL A 283 -0.36 -29.93 -15.90
CA VAL A 283 0.92 -30.23 -15.26
C VAL A 283 0.66 -30.77 -13.85
N LYS A 284 0.23 -32.02 -13.74
CA LYS A 284 0.75 -32.86 -12.64
C LYS A 284 2.28 -32.77 -12.79
N ALA A 285 2.87 -31.83 -12.07
CA ALA A 285 4.31 -31.66 -12.06
C ALA A 285 4.94 -33.01 -11.75
N ALA A 286 5.48 -33.65 -12.78
CA ALA A 286 6.48 -34.68 -12.63
C ALA A 286 7.72 -33.97 -12.07
N GLY A 287 7.69 -33.66 -10.81
CA GLY A 287 8.75 -33.00 -10.07
C GLY A 287 8.22 -32.64 -8.70
N ASN A 288 8.91 -33.08 -7.66
CA ASN A 288 8.67 -32.75 -6.27
C ASN A 288 8.17 -31.28 -6.15
N GLN A 289 6.94 -31.08 -5.71
CA GLN A 289 6.52 -29.74 -5.29
C GLN A 289 7.53 -29.27 -4.24
N PRO A 290 8.12 -28.07 -4.38
CA PRO A 290 9.11 -27.58 -3.45
C PRO A 290 8.56 -27.67 -2.03
N GLY A 291 9.32 -28.29 -1.14
CA GLY A 291 8.92 -28.46 0.26
C GLY A 291 8.67 -27.09 0.91
N MET A 292 7.96 -27.09 2.04
CA MET A 292 7.67 -25.84 2.77
C MET A 292 8.96 -25.06 3.11
N ILE A 293 10.06 -25.76 3.38
CA ILE A 293 11.38 -25.15 3.66
C ILE A 293 11.95 -24.49 2.41
N ASP A 294 11.81 -25.12 1.24
CA ASP A 294 12.32 -24.56 -0.01
C ASP A 294 11.51 -23.34 -0.44
N LYS A 295 10.20 -23.38 -0.25
CA LYS A 295 9.32 -22.22 -0.43
C LYS A 295 9.68 -21.08 0.52
N PHE A 296 9.97 -21.37 1.79
CA PHE A 296 10.41 -20.36 2.74
C PHE A 296 11.75 -19.74 2.31
N LYS A 297 12.71 -20.54 1.88
CA LYS A 297 14.00 -20.04 1.37
C LYS A 297 13.80 -19.14 0.15
N SER A 298 13.03 -19.60 -0.83
CA SER A 298 12.77 -18.83 -2.05
C SER A 298 12.02 -17.53 -1.78
N CYS A 299 11.11 -17.49 -0.79
CA CYS A 299 10.39 -16.27 -0.44
C CYS A 299 11.27 -15.24 0.28
N PHE A 300 12.16 -15.69 1.17
CA PHE A 300 12.80 -14.76 2.11
C PHE A 300 14.32 -14.69 2.01
N MET A 301 14.99 -15.80 1.69
CA MET A 301 16.45 -15.86 1.70
C MET A 301 17.06 -15.52 0.35
N ASP A 302 16.43 -15.93 -0.75
CA ASP A 302 16.88 -15.56 -2.08
C ASP A 302 16.82 -14.04 -2.24
N ASP A 303 17.85 -13.46 -2.86
CA ASP A 303 18.00 -12.01 -3.06
C ASP A 303 17.82 -11.18 -1.77
N ASN A 304 18.00 -11.80 -0.58
CA ASN A 304 17.82 -11.16 0.73
C ASN A 304 16.46 -10.50 0.91
N ARG A 305 15.39 -11.08 0.36
CA ARG A 305 14.02 -10.49 0.36
C ARG A 305 13.46 -10.23 1.75
N TYR A 306 13.95 -10.90 2.80
CA TYR A 306 13.61 -10.59 4.19
C TYR A 306 13.88 -9.13 4.57
N GLN A 307 14.76 -8.43 3.85
CA GLN A 307 15.06 -7.01 4.10
C GLN A 307 13.83 -6.12 3.88
N TYR A 308 12.93 -6.47 2.96
CA TYR A 308 11.68 -5.74 2.77
C TYR A 308 10.80 -5.79 4.02
N LEU A 309 10.76 -6.95 4.71
CA LEU A 309 10.04 -7.08 5.97
C LEU A 309 10.72 -6.30 7.10
N LEU A 310 12.06 -6.31 7.17
CA LEU A 310 12.80 -5.56 8.20
C LEU A 310 12.62 -4.05 8.01
N GLN A 311 12.72 -3.56 6.78
CA GLN A 311 12.46 -2.16 6.46
C GLN A 311 11.02 -1.78 6.78
N GLY A 312 10.06 -2.60 6.36
CA GLY A 312 8.65 -2.40 6.63
C GLY A 312 8.35 -2.38 8.13
N LEU A 313 8.94 -3.30 8.90
CA LEU A 313 8.82 -3.34 10.35
C LEU A 313 9.37 -2.06 11.01
N GLY A 314 10.55 -1.61 10.57
CA GLY A 314 11.15 -0.36 11.05
C GLY A 314 10.22 0.84 10.82
N ASN A 315 9.71 0.99 9.61
CA ASN A 315 8.80 2.08 9.26
C ASN A 315 7.48 2.01 10.05
N THR A 316 6.88 0.82 10.16
CA THR A 316 5.68 0.57 10.97
C THR A 316 5.88 1.03 12.42
N LEU A 317 7.01 0.66 13.05
CA LEU A 317 7.31 1.05 14.42
C LEU A 317 7.58 2.56 14.57
N ILE A 318 8.29 3.17 13.63
CA ILE A 318 8.56 4.63 13.61
C ILE A 318 7.25 5.39 13.50
N ILE A 319 6.41 5.05 12.53
CA ILE A 319 5.11 5.71 12.34
C ILE A 319 4.26 5.57 13.60
N THR A 320 4.14 4.35 14.13
CA THR A 320 3.34 4.08 15.35
C THR A 320 3.83 4.92 16.52
N LEU A 321 5.15 4.99 16.75
CA LEU A 321 5.72 5.74 17.86
C LEU A 321 5.44 7.25 17.76
N PHE A 322 5.70 7.84 16.59
CA PHE A 322 5.50 9.29 16.44
C PHE A 322 4.01 9.66 16.33
N ALA A 323 3.19 8.83 15.71
CA ALA A 323 1.75 9.05 15.64
C ALA A 323 1.09 8.95 17.01
N ILE A 324 1.48 8.00 17.88
CA ILE A 324 0.90 7.92 19.24
C ILE A 324 1.32 9.11 20.10
N ILE A 325 2.55 9.60 19.97
CA ILE A 325 3.00 10.81 20.68
C ILE A 325 2.15 12.00 20.26
N LEU A 326 2.00 12.23 18.95
CA LEU A 326 1.16 13.28 18.40
C LEU A 326 -0.29 13.15 18.90
N SER A 327 -0.83 11.93 18.85
CA SER A 327 -2.21 11.63 19.28
C SER A 327 -2.43 11.92 20.75
N VAL A 328 -1.50 11.57 21.63
CA VAL A 328 -1.60 11.84 23.07
C VAL A 328 -1.57 13.33 23.33
N ILE A 329 -0.68 14.07 22.68
CA ILE A 329 -0.57 15.54 22.86
C ILE A 329 -1.87 16.20 22.41
N LEU A 330 -2.29 15.99 21.18
CA LEU A 330 -3.46 16.62 20.59
C LEU A 330 -4.75 16.15 21.28
N GLY A 331 -4.88 14.84 21.50
CA GLY A 331 -6.03 14.25 22.19
C GLY A 331 -6.21 14.78 23.61
N THR A 332 -5.10 15.01 24.34
CA THR A 332 -5.15 15.62 25.67
C THR A 332 -5.69 17.05 25.62
N VAL A 333 -5.22 17.85 24.67
CA VAL A 333 -5.70 19.24 24.49
C VAL A 333 -7.22 19.24 24.21
N ILE A 334 -7.66 18.42 23.28
CA ILE A 334 -9.09 18.30 22.91
C ILE A 334 -9.92 17.82 24.13
N ALA A 335 -9.45 16.79 24.84
CA ALA A 335 -10.14 16.27 26.02
C ALA A 335 -10.29 17.33 27.13
N ILE A 336 -9.26 18.13 27.38
CA ILE A 336 -9.31 19.23 28.36
C ILE A 336 -10.36 20.28 27.96
N VAL A 337 -10.38 20.69 26.70
CA VAL A 337 -11.36 21.67 26.19
C VAL A 337 -12.78 21.16 26.39
N ARG A 338 -13.04 19.90 26.00
CA ARG A 338 -14.35 19.28 26.12
C ARG A 338 -14.76 19.04 27.57
N ALA A 339 -13.92 18.44 28.39
CA ALA A 339 -14.19 18.18 29.80
C ALA A 339 -14.45 19.49 30.58
N ARG A 340 -13.73 20.57 30.26
CA ARG A 340 -13.97 21.88 30.85
C ARG A 340 -15.35 22.44 30.44
N HIS A 341 -15.72 22.33 29.16
CA HIS A 341 -17.01 22.77 28.68
C HIS A 341 -18.16 22.01 29.38
N GLU A 342 -18.06 20.71 29.48
CA GLU A 342 -19.07 19.84 30.11
C GLU A 342 -19.23 20.13 31.62
N ARG A 343 -18.12 20.32 32.35
CA ARG A 343 -18.17 20.53 33.85
C ARG A 343 -18.45 21.98 34.28
N ARG A 344 -18.11 22.98 33.45
CA ARG A 344 -18.20 24.39 33.86
C ARG A 344 -19.01 25.27 32.90
N GLY A 345 -19.39 24.76 31.77
CA GLY A 345 -19.87 25.60 30.69
C GLY A 345 -18.78 26.55 30.13
N GLY A 346 -19.14 27.45 29.29
CA GLY A 346 -18.20 28.33 28.60
C GLY A 346 -17.43 27.60 27.49
N TRP A 347 -16.46 28.25 26.87
CA TRP A 347 -15.64 27.73 25.77
C TRP A 347 -16.46 27.09 24.64
N ARG A 348 -17.65 27.66 24.33
CA ARG A 348 -18.60 27.10 23.34
C ARG A 348 -17.95 26.93 21.97
N ILE A 349 -17.23 27.97 21.48
CA ILE A 349 -16.57 27.93 20.16
C ILE A 349 -15.44 26.89 20.13
N PRO A 350 -14.46 26.88 21.06
CA PRO A 350 -13.45 25.81 21.09
C PRO A 350 -14.05 24.41 21.19
N ASN A 351 -15.10 24.22 22.00
CA ASN A 351 -15.77 22.93 22.11
C ASN A 351 -16.47 22.52 20.79
N MET A 352 -17.11 23.46 20.11
CA MET A 352 -17.75 23.21 18.80
C MET A 352 -16.71 22.78 17.74
N LEU A 353 -15.56 23.45 17.69
CA LEU A 353 -14.47 23.07 16.79
C LEU A 353 -13.91 21.67 17.12
N CYS A 354 -13.74 21.37 18.42
CA CYS A 354 -13.36 20.03 18.85
C CYS A 354 -14.38 18.97 18.44
N GLN A 355 -15.69 19.26 18.62
CA GLN A 355 -16.73 18.31 18.21
C GLN A 355 -16.75 18.10 16.70
N LEU A 356 -16.61 19.15 15.90
CA LEU A 356 -16.52 19.06 14.45
C LEU A 356 -15.34 18.16 14.03
N TYR A 357 -14.16 18.41 14.60
CA TYR A 357 -12.98 17.58 14.37
C TYR A 357 -13.24 16.11 14.71
N LEU A 358 -13.77 15.82 15.90
CA LEU A 358 -14.07 14.45 16.32
C LEU A 358 -15.09 13.78 15.41
N THR A 359 -16.10 14.50 14.96
CA THR A 359 -17.13 14.00 14.04
C THR A 359 -16.51 13.61 12.70
N ILE A 360 -15.66 14.46 12.13
CA ILE A 360 -15.00 14.19 10.86
C ILE A 360 -14.04 13.00 11.00
N MET A 361 -13.13 13.04 11.98
CA MET A 361 -12.06 12.05 12.11
C MET A 361 -12.58 10.66 12.51
N ARG A 362 -13.66 10.58 13.26
CA ARG A 362 -14.28 9.30 13.66
C ARG A 362 -15.37 8.84 12.70
N GLY A 363 -15.88 9.73 11.86
CA GLY A 363 -16.95 9.46 10.90
C GLY A 363 -16.46 9.08 9.50
N THR A 364 -15.16 9.17 9.23
CA THR A 364 -14.57 8.84 7.92
C THR A 364 -13.51 7.74 8.04
N PRO A 365 -13.35 6.87 7.00
CA PRO A 365 -12.35 5.80 7.05
C PRO A 365 -10.92 6.35 7.11
N THR A 366 -10.06 5.74 7.93
CA THR A 366 -8.65 6.11 8.12
C THR A 366 -7.87 6.13 6.80
N MET A 367 -8.15 5.16 5.91
CA MET A 367 -7.52 5.09 4.58
C MET A 367 -7.86 6.34 3.73
N VAL A 368 -9.13 6.76 3.72
CA VAL A 368 -9.56 7.95 2.96
C VAL A 368 -8.90 9.21 3.52
N GLN A 369 -8.76 9.31 4.85
CA GLN A 369 -8.05 10.42 5.48
C GLN A 369 -6.57 10.46 5.09
N LEU A 370 -5.90 9.31 5.09
CA LEU A 370 -4.51 9.19 4.63
C LEU A 370 -4.35 9.69 3.20
N LEU A 371 -5.23 9.25 2.29
CA LEU A 371 -5.18 9.65 0.87
C LEU A 371 -5.46 11.16 0.70
N ILE A 372 -6.46 11.72 1.39
CA ILE A 372 -6.74 13.16 1.36
C ILE A 372 -5.53 13.96 1.88
N ILE A 373 -4.96 13.55 3.01
CA ILE A 373 -3.80 14.24 3.58
C ILE A 373 -2.61 14.16 2.61
N TYR A 374 -2.36 13.01 2.01
CA TYR A 374 -1.24 12.85 1.09
C TYR A 374 -1.46 13.56 -0.25
N TYR A 375 -2.60 13.35 -0.91
CA TYR A 375 -2.84 13.85 -2.28
C TYR A 375 -3.43 15.25 -2.36
N VAL A 376 -4.07 15.75 -1.29
CA VAL A 376 -4.73 17.07 -1.28
C VAL A 376 -3.98 18.04 -0.37
N VAL A 377 -3.81 17.70 0.92
CA VAL A 377 -3.20 18.64 1.88
C VAL A 377 -1.72 18.86 1.59
N PHE A 378 -0.98 17.78 1.33
CA PHE A 378 0.45 17.83 0.99
C PHE A 378 0.70 17.72 -0.52
N ALA A 379 -0.25 18.05 -1.39
CA ALA A 379 -0.13 17.95 -2.84
C ALA A 379 1.16 18.59 -3.38
N SER A 380 1.39 19.86 -3.06
CA SER A 380 2.52 20.63 -3.57
C SER A 380 3.78 20.54 -2.71
N ALA A 381 3.74 19.82 -1.58
CA ALA A 381 4.85 19.76 -0.64
C ALA A 381 5.68 18.49 -0.87
N ASP A 382 6.98 18.68 -1.04
CA ASP A 382 7.95 17.57 -1.08
C ASP A 382 8.30 17.17 0.37
N VAL A 383 7.43 16.39 0.98
CA VAL A 383 7.57 15.89 2.35
C VAL A 383 7.76 14.39 2.38
N ASN A 384 8.54 13.91 3.33
CA ASN A 384 8.76 12.50 3.55
C ASN A 384 7.42 11.79 3.83
N LYS A 385 7.15 10.67 3.15
CA LYS A 385 5.94 9.86 3.29
C LYS A 385 5.70 9.40 4.73
N ILE A 386 6.77 9.10 5.50
CA ILE A 386 6.67 8.74 6.92
C ILE A 386 6.06 9.90 7.72
N PHE A 387 6.50 11.14 7.47
CA PHE A 387 5.94 12.32 8.12
C PHE A 387 4.45 12.47 7.82
N VAL A 388 4.05 12.31 6.55
CA VAL A 388 2.63 12.37 6.15
C VAL A 388 1.81 11.29 6.85
N ALA A 389 2.32 10.06 6.92
CA ALA A 389 1.68 8.95 7.62
C ALA A 389 1.54 9.24 9.13
N VAL A 390 2.59 9.76 9.77
CA VAL A 390 2.54 10.18 11.19
C VAL A 390 1.47 11.23 11.43
N ILE A 391 1.33 12.23 10.56
CA ILE A 391 0.27 13.24 10.68
C ILE A 391 -1.11 12.60 10.49
N ALA A 392 -1.31 11.79 9.45
CA ALA A 392 -2.60 11.19 9.14
C ALA A 392 -3.09 10.28 10.28
N PHE A 393 -2.27 9.31 10.67
CA PHE A 393 -2.61 8.39 11.77
C PHE A 393 -2.64 9.09 13.12
N GLY A 394 -1.76 10.07 13.33
CA GLY A 394 -1.71 10.86 14.55
C GLY A 394 -2.97 11.70 14.74
N LEU A 395 -3.48 12.35 13.70
CA LEU A 395 -4.74 13.08 13.72
C LEU A 395 -5.93 12.14 13.93
N ASN A 396 -5.97 11.01 13.24
CA ASN A 396 -7.06 10.04 13.41
C ASN A 396 -7.11 9.52 14.86
N SER A 397 -6.01 8.97 15.35
CA SER A 397 -5.93 8.40 16.70
C SER A 397 -6.11 9.45 17.80
N ALA A 398 -5.74 10.72 17.57
CA ALA A 398 -5.98 11.81 18.54
C ALA A 398 -7.47 11.99 18.84
N ALA A 399 -8.36 11.74 17.87
CA ALA A 399 -9.80 11.82 18.09
C ALA A 399 -10.31 10.72 19.03
N TYR A 400 -9.75 9.51 18.94
CA TYR A 400 -10.09 8.41 19.86
C TYR A 400 -9.48 8.63 21.23
N ILE A 401 -8.21 9.02 21.31
CA ILE A 401 -7.52 9.34 22.58
C ILE A 401 -8.20 10.49 23.31
N ALA A 402 -8.65 11.51 22.59
CA ALA A 402 -9.40 12.62 23.20
C ALA A 402 -10.64 12.13 23.95
N GLU A 403 -11.39 11.23 23.35
CA GLU A 403 -12.60 10.67 23.95
C GLU A 403 -12.26 9.74 25.13
N VAL A 404 -11.21 8.93 24.99
CA VAL A 404 -10.71 8.07 26.08
C VAL A 404 -10.30 8.92 27.30
N ILE A 405 -9.52 9.99 27.09
CA ILE A 405 -9.08 10.88 28.18
C ILE A 405 -10.27 11.63 28.78
N ARG A 406 -11.18 12.17 27.93
CA ARG A 406 -12.39 12.86 28.40
C ARG A 406 -13.24 11.93 29.27
N SER A 407 -13.50 10.71 28.81
CA SER A 407 -14.25 9.69 29.53
C SER A 407 -13.58 9.34 30.87
N GLY A 408 -12.25 9.22 30.89
CA GLY A 408 -11.50 8.97 32.12
C GLY A 408 -11.56 10.12 33.12
N ILE A 409 -11.56 11.38 32.66
CA ILE A 409 -11.75 12.54 33.57
C ILE A 409 -13.18 12.56 34.10
N MET A 410 -14.17 12.22 33.29
CA MET A 410 -15.57 12.20 33.68
C MET A 410 -15.94 11.00 34.56
N SER A 411 -15.15 9.92 34.52
CA SER A 411 -15.36 8.72 35.35
C SER A 411 -14.96 8.90 36.83
N VAL A 412 -14.22 9.98 37.15
CA VAL A 412 -13.88 10.28 38.53
C VAL A 412 -15.09 10.93 39.23
N ASP A 413 -15.48 10.37 40.37
CA ASP A 413 -16.62 10.81 41.17
C ASP A 413 -16.57 12.32 41.42
N GLU A 414 -17.71 13.02 41.24
CA GLU A 414 -17.79 14.47 41.42
C GLU A 414 -17.53 14.89 42.87
N GLY A 415 -17.83 14.03 43.84
CA GLY A 415 -17.52 14.25 45.26
C GLY A 415 -16.02 14.46 45.53
N GLN A 416 -15.13 13.90 44.70
CA GLN A 416 -13.69 14.18 44.78
C GLN A 416 -13.36 15.64 44.42
N MET A 417 -14.10 16.22 43.47
CA MET A 417 -13.97 17.64 43.14
C MET A 417 -14.52 18.52 44.25
N GLU A 418 -15.69 18.18 44.81
CA GLU A 418 -16.32 18.90 45.89
C GLU A 418 -15.47 18.85 47.18
N ALA A 419 -14.97 17.67 47.57
CA ALA A 419 -14.09 17.50 48.70
C ALA A 419 -12.82 18.35 48.58
N GLY A 420 -12.15 18.31 47.42
CA GLY A 420 -10.98 19.13 47.16
C GLY A 420 -11.28 20.64 47.27
N ARG A 421 -12.43 21.07 46.78
CA ARG A 421 -12.90 22.46 46.86
C ARG A 421 -13.23 22.85 48.31
N SER A 422 -13.86 21.97 49.09
CA SER A 422 -14.19 22.17 50.51
C SER A 422 -12.93 22.30 51.37
N LEU A 423 -11.85 21.63 50.98
CA LEU A 423 -10.53 21.78 51.63
C LEU A 423 -9.77 23.05 51.19
N GLY A 424 -10.42 23.97 50.46
CA GLY A 424 -9.85 25.26 50.05
C GLY A 424 -8.96 25.21 48.80
N LEU A 425 -8.85 24.07 48.15
CA LEU A 425 -8.09 23.98 46.88
C LEU A 425 -8.83 24.72 45.75
N SER A 426 -8.11 25.45 44.95
CA SER A 426 -8.67 25.99 43.70
C SER A 426 -9.04 24.85 42.74
N TYR A 427 -9.98 25.07 41.83
CA TYR A 427 -10.38 24.09 40.83
C TYR A 427 -9.18 23.47 40.07
N GLY A 428 -8.23 24.32 39.66
CA GLY A 428 -7.03 23.84 38.92
C GLY A 428 -6.14 22.98 39.82
N LYS A 429 -6.00 23.32 41.10
CA LYS A 429 -5.24 22.48 42.06
C LYS A 429 -5.96 21.16 42.34
N THR A 430 -7.27 21.17 42.54
CA THR A 430 -8.07 19.94 42.72
C THR A 430 -7.99 19.07 41.45
N MET A 431 -8.15 19.65 40.28
CA MET A 431 -8.01 18.92 39.02
C MET A 431 -6.64 18.26 38.90
N ARG A 432 -5.56 19.01 39.12
CA ARG A 432 -4.18 18.52 38.93
C ARG A 432 -3.75 17.50 40.00
N LEU A 433 -4.12 17.71 41.26
CA LEU A 433 -3.61 16.91 42.36
C LEU A 433 -4.51 15.73 42.73
N ILE A 434 -5.80 15.79 42.42
CA ILE A 434 -6.78 14.77 42.84
C ILE A 434 -7.39 14.07 41.61
N ILE A 435 -7.95 14.82 40.67
CA ILE A 435 -8.75 14.24 39.55
C ILE A 435 -7.85 13.61 38.51
N LEU A 436 -6.85 14.35 37.97
CA LEU A 436 -6.01 13.87 36.88
C LEU A 436 -5.22 12.60 37.22
N PRO A 437 -4.63 12.44 38.43
CA PRO A 437 -3.93 11.19 38.77
C PRO A 437 -4.86 9.96 38.79
N GLN A 438 -6.10 10.12 39.24
CA GLN A 438 -7.11 9.06 39.22
C GLN A 438 -7.57 8.78 37.78
N ALA A 439 -7.92 9.85 37.02
CA ALA A 439 -8.30 9.73 35.63
C ALA A 439 -7.22 9.02 34.78
N PHE A 440 -5.94 9.35 35.01
CA PHE A 440 -4.83 8.74 34.28
C PHE A 440 -4.76 7.22 34.44
N LYS A 441 -5.00 6.73 35.66
CA LYS A 441 -5.04 5.28 35.94
C LYS A 441 -6.19 4.60 35.19
N ASN A 442 -7.36 5.27 35.10
CA ASN A 442 -8.54 4.75 34.41
C ASN A 442 -8.36 4.72 32.88
N VAL A 443 -7.63 5.70 32.36
CA VAL A 443 -7.42 5.90 30.91
C VAL A 443 -6.33 4.98 30.34
N LEU A 444 -5.31 4.63 31.14
CA LEU A 444 -4.11 3.97 30.65
C LEU A 444 -4.34 2.63 29.94
N PRO A 445 -5.26 1.73 30.40
CA PRO A 445 -5.55 0.50 29.66
C PRO A 445 -6.15 0.76 28.27
N ALA A 446 -7.04 1.76 28.18
CA ALA A 446 -7.67 2.15 26.91
C ALA A 446 -6.65 2.79 25.95
N MET A 447 -5.73 3.64 26.47
CA MET A 447 -4.63 4.19 25.66
C MET A 447 -3.69 3.09 25.15
N GLY A 448 -3.45 2.05 25.96
CA GLY A 448 -2.68 0.88 25.51
C GLY A 448 -3.37 0.13 24.36
N ASN A 449 -4.68 0.02 24.39
CA ASN A 449 -5.44 -0.55 23.29
C ASN A 449 -5.40 0.32 22.03
N GLU A 450 -5.45 1.66 22.18
CA GLU A 450 -5.29 2.59 21.05
C GLU A 450 -3.92 2.46 20.39
N LEU A 451 -2.84 2.31 21.16
CA LEU A 451 -1.50 2.04 20.61
C LEU A 451 -1.49 0.77 19.74
N ILE A 452 -2.14 -0.30 20.21
CA ILE A 452 -2.22 -1.57 19.46
C ILE A 452 -3.08 -1.43 18.22
N THR A 453 -4.16 -0.68 18.28
CA THR A 453 -5.02 -0.39 17.12
C THR A 453 -4.23 0.43 16.08
N LEU A 454 -3.56 1.48 16.53
CA LEU A 454 -2.73 2.33 15.67
C LEU A 454 -1.63 1.54 14.96
N LEU A 455 -0.94 0.62 15.66
CA LEU A 455 0.06 -0.27 15.06
C LEU A 455 -0.51 -1.09 13.89
N LYS A 456 -1.74 -1.57 14.02
CA LYS A 456 -2.39 -2.34 12.94
C LYS A 456 -2.87 -1.44 11.80
N GLU A 457 -3.36 -0.24 12.11
CA GLU A 457 -3.82 0.72 11.10
C GLU A 457 -2.70 1.22 10.20
N THR A 458 -1.44 1.26 10.68
CA THR A 458 -0.30 1.62 9.81
C THR A 458 -0.14 0.71 8.61
N SER A 459 -0.75 -0.49 8.60
CA SER A 459 -0.73 -1.44 7.48
C SER A 459 -1.32 -0.91 6.17
N ILE A 460 -2.06 0.19 6.21
CA ILE A 460 -2.60 0.85 5.01
C ILE A 460 -1.64 1.90 4.41
N SER A 461 -0.45 2.11 5.00
CA SER A 461 0.54 3.08 4.49
C SER A 461 1.03 2.74 3.07
N GLY A 462 0.94 1.47 2.68
CA GLY A 462 1.29 1.00 1.34
C GLY A 462 0.53 1.73 0.21
N TYR A 463 -0.68 2.22 0.47
CA TYR A 463 -1.49 2.95 -0.52
C TYR A 463 -0.89 4.30 -0.95
N ILE A 464 -0.03 4.89 -0.14
CA ILE A 464 0.76 6.07 -0.53
C ILE A 464 2.18 5.70 -0.99
N GLY A 465 2.42 4.41 -1.28
CA GLY A 465 3.73 3.90 -1.69
C GLY A 465 4.80 3.96 -0.59
N LEU A 466 4.39 3.86 0.69
CA LEU A 466 5.31 3.73 1.82
C LEU A 466 5.47 2.24 2.15
N VAL A 467 6.72 1.78 2.23
CA VAL A 467 7.01 0.39 2.58
C VAL A 467 6.81 0.21 4.08
N ASP A 468 5.61 -0.21 4.47
CA ASP A 468 5.30 -0.76 5.79
C ASP A 468 5.50 -2.28 5.81
N LEU A 469 5.20 -2.92 6.93
CA LEU A 469 5.36 -4.37 7.07
C LEU A 469 4.46 -5.16 6.08
N THR A 470 3.27 -4.66 5.76
CA THR A 470 2.33 -5.27 4.80
C THR A 470 2.82 -5.08 3.37
N LYS A 471 3.23 -3.86 2.99
CA LYS A 471 3.80 -3.58 1.67
C LYS A 471 5.10 -4.36 1.43
N GLY A 472 5.92 -4.57 2.47
CA GLY A 472 7.09 -5.45 2.39
C GLY A 472 6.73 -6.89 1.99
N SER A 473 5.65 -7.44 2.55
CA SER A 473 5.08 -8.72 2.11
C SER A 473 4.59 -8.69 0.67
N ASP A 474 3.91 -7.62 0.29
CA ASP A 474 3.37 -7.47 -1.06
C ASP A 474 4.47 -7.42 -2.13
N ILE A 475 5.61 -6.79 -1.83
CA ILE A 475 6.79 -6.81 -2.71
C ILE A 475 7.30 -8.26 -2.87
N ILE A 476 7.40 -9.02 -1.78
CA ILE A 476 7.82 -10.43 -1.85
C ILE A 476 6.83 -11.24 -2.69
N ARG A 477 5.52 -11.03 -2.49
CA ARG A 477 4.45 -11.70 -3.26
C ARG A 477 4.51 -11.38 -4.75
N SER A 478 4.80 -10.16 -5.12
CA SER A 478 4.90 -9.75 -6.53
C SER A 478 6.12 -10.36 -7.23
N ILE A 479 7.20 -10.65 -6.49
CA ILE A 479 8.40 -11.28 -7.03
C ILE A 479 8.25 -12.82 -7.09
N THR A 480 7.69 -13.42 -6.04
CA THR A 480 7.66 -14.88 -5.88
C THR A 480 6.38 -15.52 -6.38
N TYR A 481 5.33 -14.73 -6.57
CA TYR A 481 3.95 -15.17 -6.87
C TYR A 481 3.41 -16.19 -5.86
N GLU A 482 3.95 -16.18 -4.62
CA GLU A 482 3.54 -17.02 -3.52
C GLU A 482 2.81 -16.16 -2.49
N ALA A 483 1.51 -16.40 -2.26
CA ALA A 483 0.70 -15.55 -1.38
C ALA A 483 0.72 -16.02 0.08
N MET A 484 0.59 -17.33 0.31
CA MET A 484 0.39 -17.88 1.66
C MET A 484 1.56 -17.63 2.59
N MET A 485 2.77 -17.86 2.11
CA MET A 485 3.97 -17.81 2.94
C MET A 485 4.28 -16.37 3.41
N PRO A 486 4.38 -15.35 2.53
CA PRO A 486 4.64 -13.98 2.95
C PRO A 486 3.54 -13.40 3.85
N LEU A 487 2.26 -13.60 3.53
CA LEU A 487 1.14 -13.14 4.34
C LEU A 487 1.10 -13.82 5.71
N GLY A 488 1.37 -15.15 5.77
CA GLY A 488 1.44 -15.90 7.01
C GLY A 488 2.54 -15.38 7.94
N VAL A 489 3.73 -15.10 7.39
CA VAL A 489 4.85 -14.53 8.17
C VAL A 489 4.50 -13.14 8.70
N VAL A 490 3.91 -12.27 7.88
CA VAL A 490 3.50 -10.92 8.33
C VAL A 490 2.41 -11.00 9.39
N ALA A 491 1.42 -11.89 9.23
CA ALA A 491 0.40 -12.10 10.26
C ALA A 491 1.02 -12.55 11.59
N CYS A 492 2.00 -13.47 11.55
CA CYS A 492 2.75 -13.89 12.74
C CYS A 492 3.55 -12.73 13.37
N LEU A 493 4.21 -11.90 12.55
CA LEU A 493 4.96 -10.74 13.04
C LEU A 493 4.04 -9.74 13.73
N TYR A 494 2.91 -9.36 13.12
CA TYR A 494 1.92 -8.50 13.78
C TYR A 494 1.40 -9.12 15.07
N LEU A 495 1.12 -10.42 15.09
CA LEU A 495 0.65 -11.12 16.29
C LEU A 495 1.70 -11.06 17.42
N ILE A 496 2.97 -11.27 17.11
CA ILE A 496 4.07 -11.18 18.09
C ILE A 496 4.16 -9.76 18.64
N LEU A 497 4.12 -8.74 17.79
CA LEU A 497 4.14 -7.33 18.22
C LEU A 497 2.96 -7.00 19.13
N VAL A 498 1.76 -7.39 18.73
CA VAL A 498 0.51 -7.15 19.51
C VAL A 498 0.56 -7.87 20.86
N LEU A 499 1.02 -9.13 20.88
CA LEU A 499 1.17 -9.89 22.13
C LEU A 499 2.20 -9.25 23.06
N GLY A 500 3.33 -8.77 22.52
CA GLY A 500 4.35 -8.05 23.26
C GLY A 500 3.83 -6.75 23.88
N LEU A 501 3.14 -5.92 23.06
CA LEU A 501 2.52 -4.68 23.54
C LEU A 501 1.45 -4.94 24.61
N ASN A 502 0.57 -5.93 24.40
CA ASN A 502 -0.43 -6.33 25.39
C ASN A 502 0.19 -6.77 26.72
N ALA A 503 1.30 -7.52 26.67
CA ALA A 503 2.01 -7.94 27.87
C ALA A 503 2.61 -6.72 28.62
N GLY A 504 3.17 -5.76 27.87
CA GLY A 504 3.66 -4.49 28.42
C GLY A 504 2.57 -3.67 29.10
N VAL A 505 1.45 -3.45 28.40
CA VAL A 505 0.28 -2.71 28.92
C VAL A 505 -0.26 -3.37 30.20
N ARG A 506 -0.46 -4.68 30.21
CA ARG A 506 -0.92 -5.43 31.40
C ARG A 506 0.06 -5.32 32.57
N LYS A 507 1.37 -5.32 32.30
CA LYS A 507 2.39 -5.16 33.37
C LYS A 507 2.34 -3.76 33.97
N LEU A 508 2.15 -2.75 33.13
CA LEU A 508 2.00 -1.35 33.56
C LEU A 508 0.72 -1.16 34.38
N GLU A 509 -0.41 -1.67 33.91
CA GLU A 509 -1.69 -1.66 34.61
C GLU A 509 -1.58 -2.29 36.01
N LYS A 510 -0.96 -3.47 36.12
CA LYS A 510 -0.74 -4.15 37.39
C LYS A 510 0.12 -3.33 38.38
N ARG A 511 1.12 -2.60 37.87
CA ARG A 511 1.96 -1.73 38.73
C ARG A 511 1.17 -0.54 39.27
N LEU A 512 0.32 0.07 38.45
CA LEU A 512 -0.48 1.23 38.85
C LEU A 512 -1.58 0.85 39.86
N ARG A 513 -2.24 -0.29 39.67
CA ARG A 513 -3.26 -0.79 40.61
C ARG A 513 -2.68 -1.25 41.95
N LYS A 514 -1.39 -1.64 42.04
CA LYS A 514 -0.74 -1.96 43.32
C LYS A 514 -0.54 -0.74 44.21
N SER A 515 -0.57 0.46 43.65
CA SER A 515 -0.45 1.71 44.42
C SER A 515 -1.79 2.14 45.07
N GLU A 516 -2.85 1.34 44.95
CA GLU A 516 -4.18 1.59 45.56
C GLU A 516 -4.42 0.75 46.85
N ARG A 517 -3.49 -0.11 47.18
CA ARG A 517 -3.43 -0.84 48.45
C ARG A 517 -2.35 -0.20 49.36
#